data_f68a2a54f76c6575f868a5715872a707
#
_entry.id   f68a2a54f76c6575f868a5715872a707
#
_cell.length_a   1.000
_cell.length_b   1.000
_cell.length_c   1.000
_cell.angle_alpha   90.00
_cell.angle_beta   90.00
_cell.angle_gamma   90.00
#
_symmetry.space_group_name_H-M   'P 1'
#
loop_
_entity.id
_entity.type
_entity.pdbx_description
1 polymer ?
#
loop_
_entity_poly.entity_id
_entity_poly.type
_entity_poly.pdbx_seq_one_letter_code
_entity_poly.pdbx_strand_id
1 'polypeptide(L)'
;AYYKCADKITEQLKNDNMYELFETIEMPLIFVLFEMQQQGISVDKQALIDYSKVLGSKISVLEKEIYEAAGEEFNINSPKQLGVILFEKLGMPNGKKTKSGYSTAADVLEKLAPDGLTQYISEDGRIHGTFNQTITATGRISSTEPNLQNIPIRMEMGKAIRKVFVPKDGFVFLDADYSQIELRILAHMSGDEKLIEAYNSS
;
A
#
# COMPACT_ATOMS: atom_id res chain seq x y z
N ALA A 1 23.45 -23.64 6.91
CA ALA A 1 22.92 -23.26 8.21
C ALA A 1 21.45 -23.66 8.36
N TYR A 2 20.57 -23.38 7.36
CA TYR A 2 19.13 -23.62 7.44
C TYR A 2 18.74 -25.09 7.67
N TYR A 3 19.38 -26.03 6.97
CA TYR A 3 19.12 -27.48 7.13
C TYR A 3 19.32 -27.99 8.57
N LYS A 4 20.28 -27.42 9.32
CA LYS A 4 20.55 -27.82 10.71
C LYS A 4 19.52 -27.35 11.71
N CYS A 5 18.66 -26.40 11.32
CA CYS A 5 17.61 -25.85 12.17
C CYS A 5 16.23 -26.44 11.86
N ALA A 6 16.07 -27.10 10.69
CA ALA A 6 14.76 -27.55 10.21
C ALA A 6 14.05 -28.46 11.23
N ASP A 7 14.73 -29.45 11.78
CA ASP A 7 14.14 -30.38 12.75
C ASP A 7 13.68 -29.65 14.01
N LYS A 8 14.50 -28.72 14.53
CA LYS A 8 14.16 -27.93 15.72
C LYS A 8 12.98 -27.01 15.48
N ILE A 9 12.93 -26.35 14.31
CA ILE A 9 11.81 -25.47 13.93
C ILE A 9 10.54 -26.29 13.77
N THR A 10 10.63 -27.45 13.12
CA THR A 10 9.48 -28.36 12.97
C THR A 10 8.97 -28.85 14.33
N GLU A 11 9.84 -29.19 15.24
CA GLU A 11 9.46 -29.57 16.61
C GLU A 11 8.80 -28.40 17.35
N GLN A 12 9.35 -27.20 17.24
CA GLN A 12 8.76 -26.00 17.84
C GLN A 12 7.35 -25.72 17.27
N LEU A 13 7.20 -25.79 15.95
CA LEU A 13 5.89 -25.58 15.30
C LEU A 13 4.84 -26.60 15.78
N LYS A 14 5.25 -27.85 16.00
CA LYS A 14 4.37 -28.89 16.56
C LYS A 14 3.97 -28.59 18.01
N ASN A 15 4.94 -28.17 18.82
CA ASN A 15 4.69 -27.83 20.23
C ASN A 15 3.76 -26.62 20.36
N ASP A 16 3.85 -25.67 19.43
CA ASP A 16 3.02 -24.45 19.38
C ASP A 16 1.68 -24.67 18.66
N ASN A 17 1.36 -25.89 18.21
CA ASN A 17 0.19 -26.23 17.40
C ASN A 17 0.08 -25.42 16.08
N MET A 18 1.19 -25.01 15.51
CA MET A 18 1.28 -24.22 14.27
C MET A 18 1.70 -25.06 13.05
N TYR A 19 2.07 -26.35 13.26
CA TYR A 19 2.61 -27.17 12.18
C TYR A 19 1.60 -27.42 11.05
N GLU A 20 0.34 -27.66 11.37
CA GLU A 20 -0.73 -27.87 10.38
C GLU A 20 -0.93 -26.59 9.54
N LEU A 21 -1.01 -25.42 10.17
CA LEU A 21 -1.08 -24.14 9.49
C LEU A 21 0.11 -23.94 8.53
N PHE A 22 1.32 -24.22 9.02
CA PHE A 22 2.54 -24.11 8.23
C PHE A 22 2.50 -25.02 7.00
N GLU A 23 2.14 -26.28 7.17
CA GLU A 23 2.19 -27.30 6.11
C GLU A 23 1.05 -27.14 5.09
N THR A 24 -0.16 -26.81 5.55
CA THR A 24 -1.35 -26.82 4.70
C THR A 24 -1.69 -25.45 4.09
N ILE A 25 -1.20 -24.37 4.67
CA ILE A 25 -1.50 -23.00 4.20
C ILE A 25 -0.22 -22.26 3.80
N GLU A 26 0.71 -22.05 4.73
CA GLU A 26 1.86 -21.17 4.50
C GLU A 26 2.80 -21.70 3.40
N MET A 27 3.10 -22.99 3.41
CA MET A 27 3.99 -23.59 2.41
C MET A 27 3.37 -23.63 1.01
N PRO A 28 2.10 -24.05 0.81
CA PRO A 28 1.45 -23.96 -0.50
C PRO A 28 1.31 -22.55 -1.03
N LEU A 29 1.07 -21.55 -0.15
CA LEU A 29 0.93 -20.16 -0.51
C LEU A 29 2.19 -19.58 -1.18
N ILE A 30 3.39 -20.09 -0.84
CA ILE A 30 4.65 -19.68 -1.47
C ILE A 30 4.57 -19.82 -3.00
N PHE A 31 4.04 -20.93 -3.49
CA PHE A 31 3.93 -21.18 -4.94
C PHE A 31 2.95 -20.22 -5.60
N VAL A 32 1.82 -19.93 -4.96
CA VAL A 32 0.83 -18.98 -5.45
C VAL A 32 1.44 -17.58 -5.54
N LEU A 33 2.12 -17.13 -4.49
CA LEU A 33 2.77 -15.80 -4.48
C LEU A 33 3.89 -15.72 -5.52
N PHE A 34 4.67 -16.80 -5.68
CA PHE A 34 5.70 -16.87 -6.73
C PHE A 34 5.09 -16.72 -8.13
N GLU A 35 4.01 -17.44 -8.43
CA GLU A 35 3.31 -17.31 -9.72
C GLU A 35 2.75 -15.90 -9.93
N MET A 36 2.17 -15.29 -8.90
CA MET A 36 1.71 -13.90 -8.96
C MET A 36 2.84 -12.92 -9.29
N GLN A 37 4.01 -13.07 -8.65
CA GLN A 37 5.18 -12.25 -8.94
C GLN A 37 5.69 -12.47 -10.37
N GLN A 38 5.72 -13.71 -10.84
CA GLN A 38 6.14 -14.03 -12.22
C GLN A 38 5.17 -13.48 -13.26
N GLN A 39 3.88 -13.56 -13.00
CA GLN A 39 2.86 -13.04 -13.92
C GLN A 39 2.84 -11.50 -13.93
N GLY A 40 3.04 -10.85 -12.80
CA GLY A 40 2.91 -9.40 -12.67
C GLY A 40 1.52 -8.88 -13.06
N ILE A 41 1.37 -7.56 -13.07
CA ILE A 41 0.16 -6.88 -13.49
C ILE A 41 0.43 -5.96 -14.67
N SER A 42 -0.41 -6.03 -15.70
CA SER A 42 -0.27 -5.17 -16.89
C SER A 42 -0.65 -3.73 -16.59
N VAL A 43 0.10 -2.80 -17.17
CA VAL A 43 -0.07 -1.36 -16.94
C VAL A 43 -0.15 -0.64 -18.28
N ASP A 44 -1.17 0.20 -18.45
CA ASP A 44 -1.22 1.17 -19.54
C ASP A 44 -0.20 2.28 -19.29
N LYS A 45 1.00 2.09 -19.82
CA LYS A 45 2.11 3.02 -19.67
C LYS A 45 1.79 4.40 -20.24
N GLN A 46 1.03 4.47 -21.34
CA GLN A 46 0.70 5.75 -21.95
C GLN A 46 -0.29 6.54 -21.08
N ALA A 47 -1.32 5.88 -20.56
CA ALA A 47 -2.26 6.48 -19.62
C ALA A 47 -1.56 6.99 -18.35
N LEU A 48 -0.57 6.25 -17.84
CA LEU A 48 0.23 6.67 -16.68
C LEU A 48 1.04 7.93 -16.98
N ILE A 49 1.73 7.99 -18.13
CA ILE A 49 2.50 9.15 -18.58
C ILE A 49 1.60 10.37 -18.78
N ASP A 50 0.45 10.21 -19.40
CA ASP A 50 -0.46 11.33 -19.67
C ASP A 50 -1.06 11.86 -18.37
N TYR A 51 -1.36 10.98 -17.43
CA TYR A 51 -1.81 11.38 -16.09
C TYR A 51 -0.71 12.10 -15.30
N SER A 52 0.55 11.65 -15.40
CA SER A 52 1.70 12.34 -14.81
C SER A 52 1.83 13.79 -15.31
N LYS A 53 1.67 14.03 -16.62
CA LYS A 53 1.70 15.40 -17.20
C LYS A 53 0.58 16.27 -16.61
N VAL A 54 -0.63 15.73 -16.48
CA VAL A 54 -1.77 16.46 -15.90
C VAL A 54 -1.48 16.83 -14.44
N LEU A 55 -0.95 15.90 -13.66
CA LEU A 55 -0.56 16.16 -12.27
C LEU A 55 0.57 17.18 -12.17
N GLY A 56 1.62 17.04 -12.98
CA GLY A 56 2.74 17.98 -13.02
C GLY A 56 2.29 19.41 -13.29
N SER A 57 1.36 19.60 -14.23
CA SER A 57 0.78 20.91 -14.52
C SER A 57 -0.01 21.48 -13.32
N LYS A 58 -0.80 20.65 -12.63
CA LYS A 58 -1.54 21.07 -11.43
C LYS A 58 -0.60 21.40 -10.28
N ILE A 59 0.44 20.58 -10.05
CA ILE A 59 1.45 20.83 -9.03
C ILE A 59 2.12 22.17 -9.27
N SER A 60 2.58 22.45 -10.50
CA SER A 60 3.23 23.70 -10.83
C SER A 60 2.35 24.95 -10.60
N VAL A 61 1.05 24.83 -10.80
CA VAL A 61 0.10 25.93 -10.48
C VAL A 61 0.00 26.11 -8.95
N LEU A 62 -0.21 25.02 -8.21
CA LEU A 62 -0.33 25.05 -6.75
C LEU A 62 0.96 25.53 -6.08
N GLU A 63 2.13 25.15 -6.58
CA GLU A 63 3.42 25.63 -6.07
C GLU A 63 3.54 27.15 -6.19
N LYS A 64 3.13 27.72 -7.33
CA LYS A 64 3.13 29.18 -7.51
C LYS A 64 2.18 29.86 -6.53
N GLU A 65 0.97 29.35 -6.37
CA GLU A 65 0.00 29.86 -5.40
C GLU A 65 0.53 29.81 -3.97
N ILE A 66 1.20 28.71 -3.60
CA ILE A 66 1.83 28.53 -2.28
C ILE A 66 2.95 29.56 -2.07
N TYR A 67 3.85 29.76 -3.05
CA TYR A 67 4.93 30.72 -2.96
C TYR A 67 4.42 32.17 -2.90
N GLU A 68 3.39 32.49 -3.68
CA GLU A 68 2.72 33.80 -3.59
C GLU A 68 2.09 34.02 -2.22
N ALA A 69 1.40 33.02 -1.67
CA ALA A 69 0.81 33.09 -0.33
C ALA A 69 1.88 33.19 0.78
N ALA A 70 2.99 32.47 0.62
CA ALA A 70 4.11 32.51 1.57
C ALA A 70 4.96 33.81 1.46
N GLY A 71 4.92 34.47 0.29
CA GLY A 71 5.74 35.63 -0.04
C GLY A 71 7.21 35.31 -0.28
N GLU A 72 7.57 34.03 -0.41
CA GLU A 72 8.92 33.54 -0.73
C GLU A 72 8.88 32.11 -1.27
N GLU A 73 9.92 31.73 -2.02
CA GLU A 73 10.14 30.34 -2.41
C GLU A 73 10.81 29.56 -1.28
N PHE A 74 10.36 28.34 -1.05
CA PHE A 74 10.92 27.40 -0.07
C PHE A 74 10.70 25.97 -0.52
N ASN A 75 11.39 25.01 0.10
CA ASN A 75 11.13 23.60 -0.20
C ASN A 75 9.83 23.14 0.46
N ILE A 76 8.75 23.08 -0.32
CA ILE A 76 7.41 22.66 0.12
C ILE A 76 7.43 21.22 0.68
N ASN A 77 8.31 20.36 0.17
CA ASN A 77 8.48 18.97 0.60
C ASN A 77 9.31 18.87 1.91
N SER A 78 9.79 19.98 2.46
CA SER A 78 10.48 20.01 3.75
C SER A 78 9.51 20.33 4.87
N PRO A 79 9.11 19.36 5.71
CA PRO A 79 8.22 19.61 6.86
C PRO A 79 8.74 20.70 7.80
N LYS A 80 10.08 20.83 7.90
CA LYS A 80 10.72 21.86 8.72
C LYS A 80 10.50 23.26 8.14
N GLN A 81 10.73 23.45 6.83
CA GLN A 81 10.54 24.75 6.19
C GLN A 81 9.06 25.11 6.11
N LEU A 82 8.21 24.14 5.76
CA LEU A 82 6.76 24.32 5.74
C LEU A 82 6.24 24.73 7.13
N GLY A 83 6.73 24.10 8.20
CA GLY A 83 6.36 24.46 9.57
C GLY A 83 6.73 25.91 9.94
N VAL A 84 7.91 26.40 9.53
CA VAL A 84 8.33 27.79 9.73
C VAL A 84 7.39 28.74 8.98
N ILE A 85 7.09 28.46 7.72
CA ILE A 85 6.17 29.30 6.92
C ILE A 85 4.78 29.34 7.55
N LEU A 86 4.19 28.19 7.86
CA LEU A 86 2.81 28.12 8.36
C LEU A 86 2.65 28.75 9.75
N PHE A 87 3.55 28.43 10.68
CA PHE A 87 3.36 28.73 12.10
C PHE A 87 4.15 29.95 12.60
N GLU A 88 5.31 30.26 12.02
CA GLU A 88 6.12 31.39 12.42
C GLU A 88 5.86 32.63 11.53
N LYS A 89 5.69 32.44 10.22
CA LYS A 89 5.50 33.54 9.29
C LYS A 89 4.03 33.90 9.05
N LEU A 90 3.19 32.90 8.77
CA LEU A 90 1.75 33.10 8.54
C LEU A 90 0.91 33.08 9.83
N GLY A 91 1.50 32.73 10.97
CA GLY A 91 0.83 32.76 12.27
C GLY A 91 -0.38 31.83 12.42
N MET A 92 -0.42 30.72 11.68
CA MET A 92 -1.54 29.78 11.75
C MET A 92 -1.64 29.14 13.15
N PRO A 93 -2.84 29.03 13.74
CA PRO A 93 -3.03 28.43 15.05
C PRO A 93 -2.82 26.89 15.01
N ASN A 94 -2.51 26.30 16.19
CA ASN A 94 -2.40 24.86 16.42
C ASN A 94 -1.16 24.12 15.92
N GLY A 95 -0.02 24.78 15.71
CA GLY A 95 1.25 24.12 15.41
C GLY A 95 1.77 23.27 16.57
N LYS A 96 1.53 21.96 16.57
CA LYS A 96 2.18 21.04 17.53
C LYS A 96 3.57 20.66 17.02
N LYS A 97 4.62 21.11 17.70
CA LYS A 97 6.00 20.65 17.47
C LYS A 97 6.14 19.21 17.97
N THR A 98 6.50 18.27 17.09
CA THR A 98 6.97 16.94 17.47
C THR A 98 8.50 16.89 17.44
N LYS A 99 9.13 15.93 18.15
CA LYS A 99 10.60 15.80 18.20
C LYS A 99 11.26 15.52 16.84
N SER A 100 10.51 15.06 15.84
CA SER A 100 11.00 14.64 14.50
C SER A 100 10.44 15.46 13.33
N GLY A 101 9.70 16.55 13.57
CA GLY A 101 8.99 17.27 12.50
C GLY A 101 7.64 16.64 12.18
N TYR A 102 6.88 17.27 11.29
CA TYR A 102 5.56 16.79 10.90
C TYR A 102 5.72 15.54 10.02
N SER A 103 5.17 14.40 10.46
CA SER A 103 5.05 13.20 9.62
C SER A 103 4.04 13.50 8.51
N THR A 104 4.53 13.74 7.34
CA THR A 104 3.71 13.73 6.13
C THR A 104 3.84 12.33 5.51
N ALA A 105 2.73 11.73 5.11
CA ALA A 105 2.72 10.53 4.27
C ALA A 105 3.27 10.82 2.84
N ALA A 106 4.05 11.88 2.68
CA ALA A 106 4.55 12.38 1.41
C ALA A 106 5.49 11.39 0.73
N ASP A 107 6.37 10.75 1.47
CA ASP A 107 7.31 9.75 0.97
C ASP A 107 6.63 8.48 0.43
N VAL A 108 5.46 8.13 0.95
CA VAL A 108 4.66 7.03 0.40
C VAL A 108 3.95 7.47 -0.89
N LEU A 109 3.40 8.69 -0.90
CA LEU A 109 2.74 9.25 -2.08
C LEU A 109 3.72 9.52 -3.23
N GLU A 110 4.96 9.92 -2.92
CA GLU A 110 6.00 10.14 -3.92
C GLU A 110 6.38 8.85 -4.67
N LYS A 111 6.49 7.73 -3.96
CA LYS A 111 6.78 6.41 -4.56
C LYS A 111 5.63 5.86 -5.39
N LEU A 112 4.40 6.26 -5.09
CA LEU A 112 3.19 5.89 -5.82
C LEU A 112 2.75 6.96 -6.82
N ALA A 113 3.49 8.06 -6.93
CA ALA A 113 3.27 9.03 -7.99
C ALA A 113 3.44 8.35 -9.37
N PRO A 114 2.72 8.81 -10.41
CA PRO A 114 2.82 8.21 -11.74
C PRO A 114 4.25 8.06 -12.26
N ASP A 115 5.11 9.04 -11.99
CA ASP A 115 6.53 9.00 -12.35
C ASP A 115 7.29 7.94 -11.54
N GLY A 116 6.92 7.72 -10.28
CA GLY A 116 7.48 6.68 -9.44
C GLY A 116 7.10 5.27 -9.92
N LEU A 117 5.88 5.06 -10.43
CA LEU A 117 5.44 3.76 -10.93
C LEU A 117 6.04 3.38 -12.28
N THR A 118 6.33 4.35 -13.15
CA THR A 118 6.89 4.08 -14.49
C THR A 118 8.22 3.34 -14.44
N GLN A 119 9.03 3.55 -13.42
CA GLN A 119 10.32 2.88 -13.26
C GLN A 119 10.21 1.38 -12.95
N TYR A 120 9.04 0.93 -12.48
CA TYR A 120 8.78 -0.48 -12.18
C TYR A 120 8.15 -1.25 -13.34
N ILE A 121 7.84 -0.58 -14.45
CA ILE A 121 7.27 -1.25 -15.62
C ILE A 121 8.41 -1.95 -16.36
N SER A 122 8.34 -3.28 -16.39
CA SER A 122 9.30 -4.13 -17.10
C SER A 122 9.10 -4.08 -18.61
N GLU A 123 10.00 -4.72 -19.37
CA GLU A 123 9.96 -4.75 -20.85
C GLU A 123 8.68 -5.37 -21.40
N ASP A 124 8.05 -6.28 -20.65
CA ASP A 124 6.76 -6.92 -20.99
C ASP A 124 5.53 -6.04 -20.71
N GLY A 125 5.74 -4.78 -20.30
CA GLY A 125 4.67 -3.83 -19.98
C GLY A 125 3.96 -4.08 -18.64
N ARG A 126 4.58 -4.84 -17.73
CA ARG A 126 4.01 -5.24 -16.45
C ARG A 126 4.84 -4.75 -15.28
N ILE A 127 4.18 -4.70 -14.13
CA ILE A 127 4.82 -4.50 -12.83
C ILE A 127 4.85 -5.85 -12.12
N HIS A 128 6.05 -6.28 -11.71
CA HIS A 128 6.32 -7.49 -10.96
C HIS A 128 6.72 -7.11 -9.53
N GLY A 129 5.72 -6.92 -8.66
CA GLY A 129 5.97 -6.62 -7.26
C GLY A 129 6.41 -7.85 -6.47
N THR A 130 6.96 -7.63 -5.28
CA THR A 130 7.37 -8.70 -4.36
C THR A 130 6.35 -8.84 -3.24
N PHE A 131 5.94 -10.07 -2.94
CA PHE A 131 5.06 -10.39 -1.83
C PHE A 131 5.84 -11.04 -0.68
N ASN A 132 5.61 -10.56 0.55
CA ASN A 132 6.32 -11.02 1.74
C ASN A 132 5.32 -11.60 2.75
N GLN A 133 5.49 -12.89 3.11
CA GLN A 133 4.66 -13.59 4.09
C GLN A 133 5.10 -13.35 5.54
N THR A 134 6.38 -13.03 5.77
CA THR A 134 7.02 -13.05 7.10
C THR A 134 7.30 -11.69 7.70
N ILE A 135 6.91 -10.60 7.03
CA ILE A 135 7.24 -9.24 7.48
C ILE A 135 6.25 -8.73 8.54
N THR A 136 4.96 -9.03 8.39
CA THR A 136 3.93 -8.52 9.31
C THR A 136 3.76 -9.45 10.51
N ALA A 137 3.62 -8.88 11.70
CA ALA A 137 3.34 -9.65 12.92
C ALA A 137 1.90 -10.23 12.96
N THR A 138 1.03 -9.79 12.07
CA THR A 138 -0.39 -10.17 12.00
C THR A 138 -0.67 -11.34 11.05
N GLY A 139 0.33 -11.86 10.34
CA GLY A 139 0.15 -12.87 9.30
C GLY A 139 -0.38 -12.31 7.97
N ARG A 140 -0.57 -10.99 7.85
CA ARG A 140 -0.94 -10.37 6.56
C ARG A 140 0.24 -10.40 5.60
N ILE A 141 -0.02 -10.57 4.31
CA ILE A 141 0.98 -10.44 3.26
C ILE A 141 1.26 -8.95 3.04
N SER A 142 2.52 -8.57 2.98
CA SER A 142 2.94 -7.24 2.55
C SER A 142 3.49 -7.25 1.13
N SER A 143 3.39 -6.11 0.44
CA SER A 143 3.91 -5.93 -0.92
C SER A 143 4.98 -4.86 -0.95
N THR A 144 6.04 -5.10 -1.75
CA THR A 144 7.14 -4.16 -1.97
C THR A 144 7.54 -4.14 -3.44
N GLU A 145 8.26 -3.14 -3.85
CA GLU A 145 8.89 -2.99 -5.17
C GLU A 145 7.95 -3.08 -6.39
N PRO A 146 6.88 -2.28 -6.48
CA PRO A 146 6.40 -1.29 -5.53
C PRO A 146 5.33 -1.85 -4.57
N ASN A 147 5.03 -1.11 -3.50
CA ASN A 147 3.90 -1.45 -2.64
C ASN A 147 2.58 -0.95 -3.26
N LEU A 148 1.94 -1.78 -4.07
CA LEU A 148 0.67 -1.47 -4.73
C LEU A 148 -0.54 -1.50 -3.78
N GLN A 149 -0.39 -2.08 -2.57
CA GLN A 149 -1.47 -2.11 -1.56
C GLN A 149 -1.79 -0.72 -0.99
N ASN A 150 -0.84 0.22 -1.07
CA ASN A 150 -0.98 1.56 -0.53
C ASN A 150 -1.55 2.60 -1.51
N ILE A 151 -2.00 2.20 -2.71
CA ILE A 151 -2.64 3.14 -3.65
C ILE A 151 -3.94 3.65 -3.02
N PRO A 152 -4.09 4.98 -2.82
CA PRO A 152 -5.27 5.55 -2.17
C PRO A 152 -6.56 5.21 -2.91
N ILE A 153 -7.61 4.82 -2.18
CA ILE A 153 -8.91 4.47 -2.78
C ILE A 153 -9.84 5.69 -2.82
N ARG A 154 -9.75 6.54 -1.79
CA ARG A 154 -10.72 7.64 -1.59
C ARG A 154 -10.39 8.91 -2.37
N MET A 155 -9.13 9.10 -2.70
CA MET A 155 -8.66 10.29 -3.42
C MET A 155 -8.82 10.12 -4.93
N GLU A 156 -9.23 11.17 -5.64
CA GLU A 156 -9.37 11.16 -7.09
C GLU A 156 -8.05 10.79 -7.81
N MET A 157 -6.92 11.22 -7.26
CA MET A 157 -5.60 10.84 -7.75
C MET A 157 -5.39 9.33 -7.67
N GLY A 158 -5.71 8.70 -6.55
CA GLY A 158 -5.58 7.27 -6.38
C GLY A 158 -6.51 6.48 -7.30
N LYS A 159 -7.75 6.96 -7.51
CA LYS A 159 -8.69 6.37 -8.46
C LYS A 159 -8.16 6.43 -9.90
N ALA A 160 -7.53 7.54 -10.28
CA ALA A 160 -6.95 7.69 -11.61
C ALA A 160 -5.74 6.76 -11.80
N ILE A 161 -4.86 6.63 -10.79
CA ILE A 161 -3.74 5.68 -10.81
C ILE A 161 -4.26 4.23 -10.94
N ARG A 162 -5.34 3.88 -10.25
CA ARG A 162 -5.92 2.52 -10.37
C ARG A 162 -6.39 2.17 -11.77
N LYS A 163 -6.85 3.15 -12.55
CA LYS A 163 -7.33 2.93 -13.93
C LYS A 163 -6.23 2.56 -14.92
N VAL A 164 -4.96 2.80 -14.59
CA VAL A 164 -3.85 2.42 -15.48
C VAL A 164 -3.53 0.92 -15.41
N PHE A 165 -3.99 0.22 -14.36
CA PHE A 165 -3.89 -1.23 -14.29
C PHE A 165 -4.97 -1.85 -15.15
N VAL A 166 -4.54 -2.65 -16.11
CA VAL A 166 -5.42 -3.28 -17.10
C VAL A 166 -5.25 -4.79 -17.08
N PRO A 167 -6.28 -5.58 -17.40
CA PRO A 167 -6.09 -7.01 -17.56
C PRO A 167 -5.25 -7.29 -18.80
N LYS A 168 -4.58 -8.44 -18.82
CA LYS A 168 -3.93 -8.95 -20.02
C LYS A 168 -4.97 -9.18 -21.12
N ASP A 169 -4.56 -9.05 -22.38
CA ASP A 169 -5.42 -9.32 -23.54
C ASP A 169 -6.10 -10.69 -23.42
N GLY A 170 -7.42 -10.71 -23.58
CA GLY A 170 -8.24 -11.90 -23.44
C GLY A 170 -8.57 -12.30 -21.98
N PHE A 171 -8.16 -11.50 -20.99
CA PHE A 171 -8.46 -11.70 -19.57
C PHE A 171 -9.36 -10.59 -19.02
N VAL A 172 -9.94 -10.85 -17.87
CA VAL A 172 -10.71 -9.88 -17.08
C VAL A 172 -10.19 -9.86 -15.65
N PHE A 173 -10.36 -8.74 -14.95
CA PHE A 173 -10.15 -8.73 -13.51
C PHE A 173 -11.32 -9.47 -12.83
N LEU A 174 -10.97 -10.33 -11.89
CA LEU A 174 -11.89 -10.92 -10.92
C LEU A 174 -11.55 -10.34 -9.56
N ASP A 175 -12.51 -9.67 -8.94
CA ASP A 175 -12.41 -9.17 -7.56
C ASP A 175 -13.32 -10.01 -6.67
N ALA A 176 -12.76 -10.59 -5.62
CA ALA A 176 -13.48 -11.37 -4.63
C ALA A 176 -12.87 -11.09 -3.25
N ASP A 177 -13.71 -10.59 -2.34
CA ASP A 177 -13.31 -10.24 -0.99
C ASP A 177 -14.34 -10.75 0.04
N TYR A 178 -13.85 -11.13 1.21
CA TYR A 178 -14.71 -11.51 2.33
C TYR A 178 -15.21 -10.25 3.03
N SER A 179 -16.52 -10.01 2.96
CA SER A 179 -17.12 -8.87 3.65
C SER A 179 -16.91 -8.97 5.17
N GLN A 180 -16.14 -8.01 5.71
CA GLN A 180 -15.91 -7.81 7.15
C GLN A 180 -15.44 -9.09 7.90
N ILE A 181 -14.52 -9.85 7.29
CA ILE A 181 -14.11 -11.16 7.81
C ILE A 181 -13.60 -11.09 9.26
N GLU A 182 -12.83 -10.06 9.63
CA GLU A 182 -12.32 -9.91 11.00
C GLU A 182 -13.44 -9.74 12.03
N LEU A 183 -14.49 -9.02 11.69
CA LEU A 183 -15.64 -8.84 12.59
C LEU A 183 -16.50 -10.11 12.69
N ARG A 184 -16.61 -10.88 11.62
CA ARG A 184 -17.27 -12.20 11.63
C ARG A 184 -16.51 -13.20 12.50
N ILE A 185 -15.18 -13.22 12.40
CA ILE A 185 -14.32 -14.02 13.27
C ILE A 185 -14.46 -13.57 14.72
N LEU A 186 -14.47 -12.26 14.98
CA LEU A 186 -14.68 -11.72 16.33
C LEU A 186 -16.03 -12.14 16.91
N ALA A 187 -17.10 -12.05 16.13
CA ALA A 187 -18.43 -12.51 16.52
C ALA A 187 -18.42 -14.00 16.92
N HIS A 188 -17.78 -14.84 16.12
CA HIS A 188 -17.64 -16.26 16.39
C HIS A 188 -16.83 -16.53 17.68
N MET A 189 -15.68 -15.88 17.84
CA MET A 189 -14.80 -16.08 19.00
C MET A 189 -15.39 -15.55 20.31
N SER A 190 -16.12 -14.43 20.25
CA SER A 190 -16.77 -13.85 21.44
C SER A 190 -18.02 -14.58 21.87
N GLY A 191 -18.67 -15.30 20.94
CA GLY A 191 -19.98 -15.91 21.19
C GLY A 191 -21.11 -14.90 21.37
N ASP A 192 -20.91 -13.62 21.00
CA ASP A 192 -21.94 -12.59 21.13
C ASP A 192 -23.09 -12.85 20.16
N GLU A 193 -24.24 -13.22 20.71
CA GLU A 193 -25.43 -13.60 19.94
C GLU A 193 -25.91 -12.47 19.01
N LYS A 194 -25.81 -11.21 19.44
CA LYS A 194 -26.26 -10.05 18.64
C LYS A 194 -25.34 -9.82 17.45
N LEU A 195 -24.02 -9.95 17.64
CA LEU A 195 -23.05 -9.86 16.54
C LEU A 195 -23.25 -11.01 15.56
N ILE A 196 -23.42 -12.24 16.05
CA ILE A 196 -23.66 -13.42 15.20
C ILE A 196 -24.93 -13.25 14.38
N GLU A 197 -26.03 -12.81 15.01
CA GLU A 197 -27.31 -12.58 14.34
C GLU A 197 -27.18 -11.48 13.26
N ALA A 198 -26.49 -10.37 13.56
CA ALA A 198 -26.29 -9.27 12.62
C ALA A 198 -25.55 -9.70 11.36
N TYR A 199 -24.57 -10.61 11.49
CA TYR A 199 -23.80 -11.09 10.34
C TYR A 199 -24.42 -12.28 9.61
N ASN A 200 -25.34 -12.99 10.21
CA ASN A 200 -26.10 -14.06 9.56
C ASN A 200 -27.32 -13.54 8.79
N SER A 201 -27.78 -12.33 9.12
CA SER A 201 -28.98 -11.72 8.52
C SER A 201 -28.68 -10.78 7.34
N SER A 202 -27.39 -10.62 6.97
CA SER A 202 -26.92 -9.67 5.92
C SER A 202 -26.46 -10.37 4.64
#